data_ff3807a69f1df9f3d1deb806a91c8369
#
_entry.id   ff3807a69f1df9f3d1deb806a91c8369
#
_cell.length_a   1.000
_cell.length_b   1.000
_cell.length_c   1.000
_cell.angle_alpha   90.00
_cell.angle_beta   90.00
_cell.angle_gamma   90.00
#
_symmetry.space_group_name_H-M   'P 1'
#
loop_
_entity.id
_entity.type
_entity.pdbx_description
1 polymer ?
#
loop_
_entity_poly.entity_id
_entity_poly.type
_entity_poly.pdbx_seq_one_letter_code
_entity_poly.pdbx_strand_id
1 'polypeptide(L)'
;IDVYPMNDPHILGTERIGKLLVQYSIPAIIGMTITSLYNIIDSIFIGHGVGAMGIAGLAITFPLMNLVVAFCTVVSAGGSTISSIRLGQKDTDGATEVLNHTLMLCLVNAFLFGGISFIFLDEILRFFGASNETLPYARNFMQIILLGTPVTYTMIGLNNIMRATGYPKKAMLTSMVTVVCNIILAPIFIFHFGWGIRGAATATVISQFIGMIWVVSHFLQKTSIVRLQPGFWKMKKRIISSIFSIGMSPFLMNVTACVIVIIVNNSLQRYGGDMAIGA
;
A
#
# COMPACT_ATOMS: atom_id res chain seq x y z
N ILE A 1 -8.81 -26.01 -29.45
CA ILE A 1 -9.03 -25.04 -28.36
C ILE A 1 -7.65 -24.67 -27.84
N ASP A 2 -7.02 -23.71 -28.49
CA ASP A 2 -5.68 -23.22 -28.11
C ASP A 2 -5.78 -22.50 -26.77
N VAL A 3 -5.37 -23.19 -25.74
CA VAL A 3 -5.17 -22.62 -24.41
C VAL A 3 -3.86 -21.84 -24.45
N TYR A 4 -3.93 -20.59 -24.93
CA TYR A 4 -2.80 -19.68 -24.72
C TYR A 4 -2.53 -19.57 -23.22
N PRO A 5 -1.28 -19.70 -22.77
CA PRO A 5 -0.97 -19.54 -21.35
C PRO A 5 -1.40 -18.14 -20.91
N MET A 6 -2.21 -18.07 -19.86
CA MET A 6 -2.87 -16.85 -19.33
C MET A 6 -1.92 -15.75 -18.83
N ASN A 7 -0.66 -15.78 -19.26
CA ASN A 7 0.42 -14.87 -18.88
C ASN A 7 1.06 -14.16 -20.08
N ASP A 8 0.38 -14.13 -21.24
CA ASP A 8 0.91 -13.43 -22.41
C ASP A 8 0.31 -12.00 -22.49
N PRO A 9 1.11 -10.95 -22.36
CA PRO A 9 0.65 -9.55 -22.48
C PRO A 9 0.13 -9.21 -23.89
N HIS A 10 0.46 -10.01 -24.91
CA HIS A 10 -0.07 -9.84 -26.25
C HIS A 10 -1.60 -10.03 -26.31
N ILE A 11 -2.19 -10.70 -25.31
CA ILE A 11 -3.64 -10.86 -25.15
C ILE A 11 -4.34 -9.48 -25.01
N LEU A 12 -3.69 -8.48 -24.43
CA LEU A 12 -4.26 -7.13 -24.28
C LEU A 12 -4.60 -6.44 -25.62
N GLY A 13 -3.92 -6.82 -26.71
CA GLY A 13 -4.16 -6.25 -28.05
C GLY A 13 -5.04 -7.11 -28.95
N THR A 14 -5.34 -8.36 -28.59
CA THR A 14 -5.97 -9.35 -29.49
C THR A 14 -7.31 -9.90 -29.01
N GLU A 15 -7.56 -9.90 -27.69
CA GLU A 15 -8.80 -10.42 -27.10
C GLU A 15 -9.93 -9.39 -27.05
N ARG A 16 -11.19 -9.88 -26.95
CA ARG A 16 -12.38 -9.03 -26.83
C ARG A 16 -12.34 -8.21 -25.55
N ILE A 17 -12.62 -6.91 -25.63
CA ILE A 17 -12.57 -5.95 -24.52
C ILE A 17 -13.38 -6.43 -23.32
N GLY A 18 -14.60 -6.96 -23.52
CA GLY A 18 -15.45 -7.46 -22.44
C GLY A 18 -14.83 -8.62 -21.66
N LYS A 19 -14.14 -9.56 -22.36
CA LYS A 19 -13.45 -10.69 -21.72
C LYS A 19 -12.25 -10.21 -20.91
N LEU A 20 -11.47 -9.26 -21.44
CA LEU A 20 -10.36 -8.64 -20.73
C LEU A 20 -10.84 -7.88 -19.50
N LEU A 21 -11.93 -7.10 -19.63
CA LEU A 21 -12.50 -6.34 -18.51
C LEU A 21 -12.84 -7.29 -17.35
N VAL A 22 -13.57 -8.38 -17.59
CA VAL A 22 -13.92 -9.36 -16.56
C VAL A 22 -12.67 -10.02 -15.98
N GLN A 23 -11.70 -10.40 -16.82
CA GLN A 23 -10.48 -11.08 -16.41
C GLN A 23 -9.59 -10.22 -15.49
N TYR A 24 -9.61 -8.89 -15.66
CA TYR A 24 -8.85 -7.96 -14.82
C TYR A 24 -9.66 -7.44 -13.64
N SER A 25 -10.97 -7.21 -13.81
CA SER A 25 -11.83 -6.68 -12.75
C SER A 25 -12.09 -7.69 -11.64
N ILE A 26 -12.33 -8.96 -11.94
CA ILE A 26 -12.61 -9.98 -10.92
C ILE A 26 -11.45 -10.10 -9.92
N PRO A 27 -10.17 -10.30 -10.33
CA PRO A 27 -9.07 -10.33 -9.39
C PRO A 27 -8.88 -9.02 -8.59
N ALA A 28 -9.16 -7.88 -9.22
CA ALA A 28 -9.08 -6.59 -8.54
C ALA A 28 -10.15 -6.44 -7.46
N ILE A 29 -11.41 -6.78 -7.77
CA ILE A 29 -12.54 -6.76 -6.83
C ILE A 29 -12.28 -7.71 -5.65
N ILE A 30 -11.86 -8.94 -5.93
CA ILE A 30 -11.52 -9.92 -4.88
C ILE A 30 -10.41 -9.36 -3.99
N GLY A 31 -9.34 -8.81 -4.58
CA GLY A 31 -8.23 -8.22 -3.82
C GLY A 31 -8.68 -7.06 -2.93
N MET A 32 -9.53 -6.16 -3.43
CA MET A 32 -10.06 -5.03 -2.65
C MET A 32 -10.98 -5.52 -1.53
N THR A 33 -11.87 -6.49 -1.80
CA THR A 33 -12.77 -7.07 -0.79
C THR A 33 -11.98 -7.72 0.35
N ILE A 34 -10.95 -8.50 0.02
CA ILE A 34 -10.07 -9.15 1.00
C ILE A 34 -9.34 -8.10 1.85
N THR A 35 -8.86 -7.02 1.23
CA THR A 35 -8.19 -5.92 1.96
C THR A 35 -9.17 -5.20 2.90
N SER A 36 -10.42 -4.99 2.48
CA SER A 36 -11.45 -4.38 3.34
C SER A 36 -11.81 -5.28 4.53
N LEU A 37 -11.98 -6.58 4.30
CA LEU A 37 -12.22 -7.56 5.37
C LEU A 37 -11.05 -7.61 6.35
N TYR A 38 -9.82 -7.55 5.84
CA TYR A 38 -8.63 -7.49 6.67
C TYR A 38 -8.65 -6.30 7.64
N ASN A 39 -9.00 -5.09 7.18
CA ASN A 39 -9.06 -3.91 8.05
C ASN A 39 -10.08 -4.08 9.18
N ILE A 40 -11.21 -4.72 8.90
CA ILE A 40 -12.24 -5.03 9.91
C ILE A 40 -11.69 -6.05 10.93
N ILE A 41 -11.06 -7.13 10.47
CA ILE A 41 -10.51 -8.18 11.31
C ILE A 41 -9.40 -7.62 12.22
N ASP A 42 -8.50 -6.78 11.65
CA ASP A 42 -7.42 -6.15 12.40
C ASP A 42 -7.96 -5.23 13.51
N SER A 43 -9.01 -4.44 13.21
CA SER A 43 -9.70 -3.61 14.20
C SER A 43 -10.35 -4.45 15.32
N ILE A 44 -10.92 -5.61 14.99
CA ILE A 44 -11.49 -6.54 15.97
C ILE A 44 -10.40 -7.09 16.90
N PHE A 45 -9.25 -7.51 16.37
CA PHE A 45 -8.13 -8.01 17.16
C PHE A 45 -7.56 -6.94 18.09
N ILE A 46 -7.40 -5.71 17.61
CA ILE A 46 -6.94 -4.57 18.42
C ILE A 46 -7.98 -4.27 19.52
N GLY A 47 -9.27 -4.25 19.18
CA GLY A 47 -10.33 -4.00 20.15
C GLY A 47 -10.35 -5.00 21.30
N HIS A 48 -10.19 -6.29 21.02
CA HIS A 48 -10.14 -7.33 22.04
C HIS A 48 -8.82 -7.38 22.81
N GLY A 49 -7.70 -7.06 22.15
CA GLY A 49 -6.36 -7.18 22.75
C GLY A 49 -5.88 -5.94 23.49
N VAL A 50 -6.37 -4.75 23.13
CA VAL A 50 -5.91 -3.46 23.69
C VAL A 50 -7.05 -2.67 24.32
N GLY A 51 -8.30 -2.97 23.95
CA GLY A 51 -9.49 -2.28 24.48
C GLY A 51 -9.86 -1.02 23.70
N ALA A 52 -10.85 -0.28 24.22
CA ALA A 52 -11.46 0.88 23.56
C ALA A 52 -10.43 2.01 23.26
N MET A 53 -9.48 2.26 24.17
CA MET A 53 -8.42 3.25 23.96
C MET A 53 -7.47 2.87 22.83
N GLY A 54 -7.26 1.56 22.60
CA GLY A 54 -6.49 1.06 21.46
C GLY A 54 -7.20 1.35 20.12
N ILE A 55 -8.53 1.16 20.08
CA ILE A 55 -9.34 1.49 18.88
C ILE A 55 -9.33 3.00 18.62
N ALA A 56 -9.55 3.82 19.64
CA ALA A 56 -9.49 5.28 19.52
C ALA A 56 -8.12 5.74 19.04
N GLY A 57 -7.04 5.18 19.60
CA GLY A 57 -5.68 5.45 19.13
C GLY A 57 -5.47 5.04 17.67
N LEU A 58 -5.98 3.89 17.24
CA LEU A 58 -5.93 3.45 15.85
C LEU A 58 -6.71 4.41 14.92
N ALA A 59 -7.91 4.83 15.32
CA ALA A 59 -8.73 5.75 14.53
C ALA A 59 -8.03 7.08 14.26
N ILE A 60 -7.29 7.61 15.24
CA ILE A 60 -6.48 8.82 15.08
C ILE A 60 -5.35 8.62 14.07
N THR A 61 -4.87 7.40 13.88
CA THR A 61 -3.81 7.12 12.89
C THR A 61 -4.30 7.08 11.45
N PHE A 62 -5.61 6.92 11.20
CA PHE A 62 -6.17 6.82 9.84
C PHE A 62 -5.79 7.97 8.90
N PRO A 63 -5.82 9.26 9.31
CA PRO A 63 -5.36 10.33 8.42
C PRO A 63 -3.91 10.15 7.99
N LEU A 64 -3.02 9.77 8.91
CA LEU A 64 -1.61 9.55 8.58
C LEU A 64 -1.42 8.30 7.70
N MET A 65 -2.16 7.23 7.97
CA MET A 65 -2.20 6.04 7.11
C MET A 65 -2.66 6.38 5.68
N ASN A 66 -3.70 7.20 5.55
CA ASN A 66 -4.17 7.68 4.24
C ASN A 66 -3.11 8.53 3.52
N LEU A 67 -2.35 9.35 4.24
CA LEU A 67 -1.22 10.09 3.68
C LEU A 67 -0.09 9.16 3.23
N VAL A 68 0.27 8.14 4.04
CA VAL A 68 1.22 7.09 3.65
C VAL A 68 0.81 6.45 2.32
N VAL A 69 -0.48 6.07 2.20
CA VAL A 69 -1.02 5.48 0.96
C VAL A 69 -1.03 6.50 -0.18
N ALA A 70 -1.39 7.77 0.07
CA ALA A 70 -1.40 8.81 -0.95
C ALA A 70 -0.03 9.01 -1.57
N PHE A 71 1.01 9.18 -0.75
CA PHE A 71 2.39 9.34 -1.22
C PHE A 71 2.93 8.09 -1.93
N CYS A 72 2.54 6.89 -1.50
CA CYS A 72 2.81 5.66 -2.24
C CYS A 72 2.12 5.67 -3.61
N THR A 73 0.85 6.07 -3.65
CA THR A 73 0.01 6.01 -4.85
C THR A 73 0.50 6.95 -5.95
N VAL A 74 1.04 8.13 -5.61
CA VAL A 74 1.58 9.05 -6.62
C VAL A 74 2.65 8.39 -7.48
N VAL A 75 3.51 7.59 -6.88
CA VAL A 75 4.58 6.89 -7.60
C VAL A 75 4.06 5.61 -8.25
N SER A 76 3.29 4.81 -7.51
CA SER A 76 2.86 3.49 -7.98
C SER A 76 1.82 3.55 -9.10
N ALA A 77 0.86 4.48 -9.04
CA ALA A 77 -0.14 4.65 -10.11
C ALA A 77 0.49 5.23 -11.38
N GLY A 78 1.36 6.23 -11.24
CA GLY A 78 2.08 6.79 -12.38
C GLY A 78 2.98 5.75 -13.05
N GLY A 79 3.77 5.02 -12.26
CA GLY A 79 4.67 3.98 -12.76
C GLY A 79 3.93 2.83 -13.44
N SER A 80 2.84 2.33 -12.85
CA SER A 80 2.05 1.24 -13.42
C SER A 80 1.38 1.65 -14.74
N THR A 81 0.84 2.87 -14.81
CA THR A 81 0.20 3.39 -16.04
C THR A 81 1.22 3.54 -17.17
N ILE A 82 2.39 4.15 -16.90
CA ILE A 82 3.42 4.33 -17.95
C ILE A 82 3.98 2.98 -18.40
N SER A 83 4.18 2.03 -17.46
CA SER A 83 4.61 0.67 -17.81
C SER A 83 3.62 -0.02 -18.76
N SER A 84 2.32 0.12 -18.52
CA SER A 84 1.27 -0.41 -19.41
C SER A 84 1.30 0.23 -20.80
N ILE A 85 1.46 1.55 -20.87
CA ILE A 85 1.54 2.30 -22.14
C ILE A 85 2.75 1.83 -22.95
N ARG A 86 3.93 1.70 -22.31
CA ARG A 86 5.15 1.23 -22.96
C ARG A 86 5.01 -0.20 -23.49
N LEU A 87 4.41 -1.09 -22.70
CA LEU A 87 4.13 -2.45 -23.15
C LEU A 87 3.14 -2.49 -24.32
N GLY A 88 2.10 -1.65 -24.32
CA GLY A 88 1.19 -1.51 -25.44
C GLY A 88 1.87 -1.01 -26.72
N GLN A 89 2.94 -0.21 -26.58
CA GLN A 89 3.82 0.24 -27.68
C GLN A 89 4.88 -0.81 -28.06
N LYS A 90 4.89 -1.99 -27.43
CA LYS A 90 5.90 -3.06 -27.58
C LYS A 90 7.31 -2.63 -27.14
N ASP A 91 7.43 -1.56 -26.33
CA ASP A 91 8.66 -1.05 -25.76
C ASP A 91 8.91 -1.71 -24.40
N THR A 92 9.42 -2.93 -24.40
CA THR A 92 9.72 -3.72 -23.19
C THR A 92 10.88 -3.14 -22.41
N ASP A 93 11.86 -2.54 -23.10
CA ASP A 93 13.02 -1.91 -22.46
C ASP A 93 12.59 -0.63 -21.76
N GLY A 94 11.76 0.18 -22.40
CA GLY A 94 11.17 1.35 -21.76
C GLY A 94 10.28 1.01 -20.57
N ALA A 95 9.51 -0.07 -20.62
CA ALA A 95 8.72 -0.54 -19.49
C ALA A 95 9.60 -1.02 -18.32
N THR A 96 10.71 -1.71 -18.62
CA THR A 96 11.73 -2.12 -17.64
C THR A 96 12.40 -0.90 -16.99
N GLU A 97 12.69 0.11 -17.77
CA GLU A 97 13.25 1.37 -17.25
C GLU A 97 12.26 2.07 -16.29
N VAL A 98 10.97 2.11 -16.64
CA VAL A 98 9.91 2.66 -15.75
C VAL A 98 9.80 1.87 -14.46
N LEU A 99 9.87 0.52 -14.50
CA LEU A 99 9.88 -0.33 -13.30
C LEU A 99 11.01 0.08 -12.35
N ASN A 100 12.23 0.22 -12.88
CA ASN A 100 13.40 0.59 -12.08
C ASN A 100 13.27 2.00 -11.46
N HIS A 101 12.77 2.98 -12.24
CA HIS A 101 12.49 4.32 -11.73
C HIS A 101 11.42 4.31 -10.66
N THR A 102 10.35 3.52 -10.84
CA THR A 102 9.28 3.40 -9.86
C THR A 102 9.78 2.81 -8.55
N LEU A 103 10.60 1.75 -8.58
CA LEU A 103 11.20 1.18 -7.37
C LEU A 103 12.05 2.21 -6.63
N MET A 104 12.92 2.92 -7.35
CA MET A 104 13.78 3.94 -6.76
C MET A 104 12.99 5.09 -6.15
N LEU A 105 11.96 5.58 -6.87
CA LEU A 105 11.08 6.63 -6.37
C LEU A 105 10.25 6.17 -5.17
N CYS A 106 9.80 4.92 -5.13
CA CYS A 106 9.13 4.35 -3.96
C CYS A 106 10.05 4.39 -2.74
N LEU A 107 11.32 3.98 -2.88
CA LEU A 107 12.30 4.00 -1.78
C LEU A 107 12.61 5.44 -1.34
N VAL A 108 12.91 6.34 -2.28
CA VAL A 108 13.19 7.76 -1.95
C VAL A 108 12.00 8.40 -1.25
N ASN A 109 10.79 8.18 -1.77
CA ASN A 109 9.56 8.72 -1.18
C ASN A 109 9.28 8.11 0.21
N ALA A 110 9.53 6.82 0.39
CA ALA A 110 9.37 6.15 1.68
C ALA A 110 10.32 6.72 2.75
N PHE A 111 11.59 6.92 2.40
CA PHE A 111 12.55 7.51 3.33
C PHE A 111 12.26 9.00 3.60
N LEU A 112 11.88 9.76 2.58
CA LEU A 112 11.58 11.18 2.73
C LEU A 112 10.30 11.38 3.57
N PHE A 113 9.18 10.81 3.12
CA PHE A 113 7.90 10.96 3.81
C PHE A 113 7.91 10.23 5.15
N GLY A 114 8.37 8.98 5.19
CA GLY A 114 8.45 8.20 6.43
C GLY A 114 9.39 8.83 7.45
N GLY A 115 10.56 9.34 7.02
CA GLY A 115 11.52 10.01 7.91
C GLY A 115 10.98 11.33 8.47
N ILE A 116 10.40 12.20 7.62
CA ILE A 116 9.78 13.45 8.08
C ILE A 116 8.63 13.15 9.05
N SER A 117 7.73 12.23 8.68
CA SER A 117 6.60 11.86 9.54
C SER A 117 7.04 11.22 10.86
N PHE A 118 8.16 10.50 10.87
CA PHE A 118 8.71 9.90 12.09
C PHE A 118 9.27 10.95 13.04
N ILE A 119 9.95 11.99 12.52
CA ILE A 119 10.51 13.08 13.33
C ILE A 119 9.40 13.92 13.98
N PHE A 120 8.36 14.24 13.21
CA PHE A 120 7.24 15.10 13.66
C PHE A 120 6.00 14.28 14.06
N LEU A 121 6.18 13.02 14.48
CA LEU A 121 5.05 12.10 14.69
C LEU A 121 4.08 12.60 15.77
N ASP A 122 4.59 13.07 16.90
CA ASP A 122 3.75 13.49 18.03
C ASP A 122 2.94 14.75 17.68
N GLU A 123 3.54 15.71 16.97
CA GLU A 123 2.89 16.92 16.50
C GLU A 123 1.79 16.59 15.46
N ILE A 124 2.10 15.70 14.52
CA ILE A 124 1.14 15.25 13.49
C ILE A 124 -0.04 14.55 14.16
N LEU A 125 0.19 13.62 15.09
CA LEU A 125 -0.89 12.91 15.76
C LEU A 125 -1.76 13.84 16.63
N ARG A 126 -1.16 14.81 17.32
CA ARG A 126 -1.91 15.84 18.05
C ARG A 126 -2.75 16.72 17.12
N PHE A 127 -2.21 17.08 15.98
CA PHE A 127 -2.96 17.82 14.94
C PHE A 127 -4.15 17.01 14.41
N PHE A 128 -4.06 15.68 14.38
CA PHE A 128 -5.14 14.78 13.95
C PHE A 128 -6.16 14.47 15.06
N GLY A 129 -5.99 15.04 16.24
CA GLY A 129 -6.94 14.90 17.32
C GLY A 129 -6.50 13.96 18.45
N ALA A 130 -5.21 13.61 18.55
CA ALA A 130 -4.73 12.79 19.65
C ALA A 130 -4.79 13.53 21.00
N SER A 131 -5.47 12.94 21.98
CA SER A 131 -5.42 13.36 23.38
C SER A 131 -4.17 12.81 24.08
N ASN A 132 -3.93 13.25 25.32
CA ASN A 132 -2.82 12.70 26.11
C ASN A 132 -3.00 11.20 26.42
N GLU A 133 -4.23 10.69 26.41
CA GLU A 133 -4.55 9.30 26.68
C GLU A 133 -4.40 8.41 25.43
N THR A 134 -4.80 8.90 24.26
CA THR A 134 -4.76 8.14 23.00
C THR A 134 -3.41 8.23 22.28
N LEU A 135 -2.65 9.31 22.53
CA LEU A 135 -1.34 9.54 21.88
C LEU A 135 -0.36 8.38 22.03
N PRO A 136 -0.18 7.74 23.20
CA PRO A 136 0.76 6.63 23.35
C PRO A 136 0.41 5.43 22.46
N TYR A 137 -0.87 5.15 22.28
CA TYR A 137 -1.35 4.05 21.42
C TYR A 137 -1.10 4.36 19.95
N ALA A 138 -1.53 5.53 19.50
CA ALA A 138 -1.32 6.00 18.12
C ALA A 138 0.17 6.08 17.77
N ARG A 139 1.01 6.61 18.66
CA ARG A 139 2.46 6.70 18.50
C ARG A 139 3.09 5.32 18.36
N ASN A 140 2.80 4.40 19.28
CA ASN A 140 3.36 3.04 19.27
C ASN A 140 3.04 2.28 17.99
N PHE A 141 1.83 2.46 17.45
CA PHE A 141 1.42 1.87 16.18
C PHE A 141 2.17 2.52 15.00
N MET A 142 2.10 3.85 14.90
CA MET A 142 2.64 4.56 13.74
C MET A 142 4.16 4.53 13.65
N GLN A 143 4.90 4.48 14.77
CA GLN A 143 6.35 4.32 14.73
C GLN A 143 6.76 3.07 13.94
N ILE A 144 6.11 1.94 14.18
CA ILE A 144 6.41 0.67 13.51
C ILE A 144 5.99 0.74 12.04
N ILE A 145 4.82 1.29 11.74
CA ILE A 145 4.33 1.46 10.37
C ILE A 145 5.26 2.37 9.55
N LEU A 146 5.69 3.51 10.11
CA LEU A 146 6.59 4.45 9.44
C LEU A 146 7.97 3.84 9.18
N LEU A 147 8.51 3.06 10.10
CA LEU A 147 9.74 2.29 9.88
C LEU A 147 9.55 1.23 8.77
N GLY A 148 8.34 0.70 8.63
CA GLY A 148 7.97 -0.25 7.58
C GLY A 148 7.64 0.38 6.22
N THR A 149 7.59 1.72 6.09
CA THR A 149 7.20 2.37 4.81
C THR A 149 8.05 1.96 3.61
N PRO A 150 9.38 1.73 3.69
CA PRO A 150 10.16 1.26 2.55
C PRO A 150 9.67 -0.10 2.04
N VAL A 151 9.27 -0.99 2.94
CA VAL A 151 8.70 -2.30 2.62
C VAL A 151 7.33 -2.13 1.97
N THR A 152 6.46 -1.35 2.60
CA THR A 152 5.09 -1.08 2.13
C THR A 152 5.09 -0.46 0.73
N TYR A 153 5.90 0.58 0.51
CA TYR A 153 5.95 1.28 -0.78
C TYR A 153 6.51 0.41 -1.89
N THR A 154 7.56 -0.37 -1.59
CA THR A 154 8.11 -1.33 -2.54
C THR A 154 7.08 -2.40 -2.90
N MET A 155 6.41 -2.98 -1.92
CA MET A 155 5.40 -4.02 -2.13
C MET A 155 4.23 -3.48 -2.96
N ILE A 156 3.63 -2.36 -2.58
CA ILE A 156 2.47 -1.78 -3.29
C ILE A 156 2.88 -1.29 -4.68
N GLY A 157 4.00 -0.59 -4.80
CA GLY A 157 4.49 -0.04 -6.07
C GLY A 157 4.73 -1.12 -7.10
N LEU A 158 5.48 -2.15 -6.73
CA LEU A 158 5.77 -3.27 -7.63
C LEU A 158 4.53 -4.15 -7.89
N ASN A 159 3.65 -4.35 -6.90
CA ASN A 159 2.40 -5.10 -7.10
C ASN A 159 1.48 -4.41 -8.13
N ASN A 160 1.38 -3.07 -8.10
CA ASN A 160 0.61 -2.32 -9.09
C ASN A 160 1.20 -2.46 -10.49
N ILE A 161 2.53 -2.42 -10.63
CA ILE A 161 3.19 -2.68 -11.93
C ILE A 161 2.95 -4.13 -12.37
N MET A 162 3.07 -5.12 -11.48
CA MET A 162 2.82 -6.52 -11.81
C MET A 162 1.39 -6.72 -12.33
N ARG A 163 0.40 -6.07 -11.73
CA ARG A 163 -0.99 -6.07 -12.21
C ARG A 163 -1.12 -5.44 -13.59
N ALA A 164 -0.48 -4.30 -13.81
CA ALA A 164 -0.53 -3.52 -15.03
C ALA A 164 0.22 -4.16 -16.20
N THR A 165 1.21 -5.01 -15.91
CA THR A 165 2.06 -5.68 -16.92
C THR A 165 1.56 -7.08 -17.31
N GLY A 166 0.29 -7.41 -17.03
CA GLY A 166 -0.34 -8.65 -17.50
C GLY A 166 -0.40 -9.79 -16.49
N TYR A 167 -0.03 -9.55 -15.21
CA TYR A 167 -0.06 -10.57 -14.15
C TYR A 167 -1.07 -10.26 -13.02
N PRO A 168 -2.36 -9.93 -13.34
CA PRO A 168 -3.33 -9.53 -12.31
C PRO A 168 -3.62 -10.63 -11.28
N LYS A 169 -3.60 -11.91 -11.70
CA LYS A 169 -3.77 -13.04 -10.79
C LYS A 169 -2.63 -13.17 -9.79
N LYS A 170 -1.38 -12.99 -10.23
CA LYS A 170 -0.22 -13.02 -9.33
C LYS A 170 -0.26 -11.85 -8.35
N ALA A 171 -0.66 -10.66 -8.81
CA ALA A 171 -0.82 -9.49 -7.97
C ALA A 171 -1.92 -9.69 -6.91
N MET A 172 -3.05 -10.30 -7.27
CA MET A 172 -4.10 -10.69 -6.33
C MET A 172 -3.58 -11.70 -5.30
N LEU A 173 -2.86 -12.75 -5.75
CA LEU A 173 -2.28 -13.75 -4.86
C LEU A 173 -1.31 -13.12 -3.85
N THR A 174 -0.49 -12.15 -4.27
CA THR A 174 0.38 -11.40 -3.36
C THR A 174 -0.44 -10.73 -2.25
N SER A 175 -1.52 -10.02 -2.62
CA SER A 175 -2.40 -9.38 -1.63
C SER A 175 -3.06 -10.40 -0.70
N MET A 176 -3.51 -11.54 -1.24
CA MET A 176 -4.10 -12.63 -0.42
C MET A 176 -3.08 -13.19 0.57
N VAL A 177 -1.86 -13.49 0.13
CA VAL A 177 -0.78 -14.00 0.99
C VAL A 177 -0.48 -13.00 2.10
N THR A 178 -0.36 -11.70 1.77
CA THR A 178 -0.11 -10.65 2.77
C THR A 178 -1.23 -10.60 3.81
N VAL A 179 -2.49 -10.65 3.39
CA VAL A 179 -3.64 -10.62 4.30
C VAL A 179 -3.72 -11.87 5.17
N VAL A 180 -3.55 -13.06 4.59
CA VAL A 180 -3.56 -14.33 5.33
C VAL A 180 -2.43 -14.37 6.36
N CYS A 181 -1.22 -13.97 5.97
CA CYS A 181 -0.09 -13.87 6.90
C CYS A 181 -0.41 -12.92 8.06
N ASN A 182 -1.02 -11.77 7.77
CA ASN A 182 -1.38 -10.82 8.82
C ASN A 182 -2.44 -11.39 9.77
N ILE A 183 -3.51 -11.99 9.26
CA ILE A 183 -4.58 -12.61 10.08
C ILE A 183 -4.01 -13.69 11.02
N ILE A 184 -2.95 -14.40 10.61
CA ILE A 184 -2.27 -15.40 11.42
C ILE A 184 -1.33 -14.73 12.43
N LEU A 185 -0.54 -13.75 12.00
CA LEU A 185 0.50 -13.13 12.83
C LEU A 185 -0.07 -12.15 13.85
N ALA A 186 -1.13 -11.41 13.50
CA ALA A 186 -1.70 -10.40 14.40
C ALA A 186 -2.14 -10.99 15.75
N PRO A 187 -2.96 -12.06 15.82
CA PRO A 187 -3.32 -12.64 17.11
C PRO A 187 -2.12 -13.20 17.89
N ILE A 188 -1.11 -13.74 17.21
CA ILE A 188 0.10 -14.24 17.86
C ILE A 188 0.84 -13.09 18.56
N PHE A 189 1.06 -11.96 17.87
CA PHE A 189 1.78 -10.85 18.46
C PHE A 189 0.94 -10.06 19.48
N ILE A 190 -0.37 -9.93 19.25
CA ILE A 190 -1.25 -9.20 20.15
C ILE A 190 -1.48 -9.98 21.44
N PHE A 191 -1.89 -11.26 21.35
CA PHE A 191 -2.36 -12.05 22.50
C PHE A 191 -1.27 -12.94 23.09
N HIS A 192 -0.53 -13.71 22.25
CA HIS A 192 0.46 -14.66 22.77
C HIS A 192 1.72 -13.95 23.27
N PHE A 193 2.26 -12.97 22.54
CA PHE A 193 3.41 -12.17 23.00
C PHE A 193 3.02 -10.97 23.85
N GLY A 194 1.73 -10.60 23.93
CA GLY A 194 1.26 -9.50 24.73
C GLY A 194 1.71 -8.10 24.27
N TRP A 195 2.11 -7.95 22.98
CA TRP A 195 2.61 -6.68 22.46
C TRP A 195 1.50 -5.66 22.18
N GLY A 196 0.23 -6.04 22.32
CA GLY A 196 -0.91 -5.17 22.09
C GLY A 196 -0.88 -4.47 20.73
N ILE A 197 -1.04 -3.16 20.70
CA ILE A 197 -1.10 -2.38 19.45
C ILE A 197 0.22 -2.42 18.64
N ARG A 198 1.36 -2.55 19.32
CA ARG A 198 2.65 -2.76 18.64
C ARG A 198 2.68 -4.09 17.89
N GLY A 199 2.03 -5.12 18.47
CA GLY A 199 1.91 -6.43 17.85
C GLY A 199 1.15 -6.37 16.52
N ALA A 200 0.03 -5.64 16.47
CA ALA A 200 -0.72 -5.41 15.25
C ALA A 200 0.12 -4.74 14.16
N ALA A 201 0.81 -3.64 14.50
CA ALA A 201 1.68 -2.92 13.56
C ALA A 201 2.83 -3.82 13.05
N THR A 202 3.44 -4.60 13.93
CA THR A 202 4.54 -5.53 13.56
C THR A 202 4.04 -6.64 12.63
N ALA A 203 2.86 -7.22 12.92
CA ALA A 203 2.23 -8.22 12.06
C ALA A 203 2.00 -7.67 10.65
N THR A 204 1.51 -6.43 10.55
CA THR A 204 1.28 -5.74 9.28
C THR A 204 2.58 -5.58 8.48
N VAL A 205 3.64 -5.06 9.10
CA VAL A 205 4.92 -4.85 8.42
C VAL A 205 5.57 -6.16 7.98
N ILE A 206 5.53 -7.20 8.82
CA ILE A 206 6.08 -8.53 8.47
C ILE A 206 5.29 -9.15 7.32
N SER A 207 3.97 -9.06 7.33
CA SER A 207 3.12 -9.58 6.26
C SER A 207 3.39 -8.87 4.93
N GLN A 208 3.57 -7.55 4.97
CA GLN A 208 3.96 -6.76 3.80
C GLN A 208 5.39 -7.09 3.33
N PHE A 209 6.30 -7.41 4.24
CA PHE A 209 7.65 -7.86 3.90
C PHE A 209 7.63 -9.19 3.14
N ILE A 210 6.79 -10.15 3.57
CA ILE A 210 6.57 -11.41 2.84
C ILE A 210 6.02 -11.12 1.43
N GLY A 211 5.02 -10.24 1.33
CA GLY A 211 4.48 -9.80 0.05
C GLY A 211 5.52 -9.11 -0.84
N MET A 212 6.39 -8.28 -0.27
CA MET A 212 7.49 -7.63 -0.98
C MET A 212 8.46 -8.66 -1.56
N ILE A 213 8.88 -9.64 -0.77
CA ILE A 213 9.76 -10.72 -1.26
C ILE A 213 9.11 -11.45 -2.44
N TRP A 214 7.82 -11.75 -2.34
CA TRP A 214 7.08 -12.41 -3.42
C TRP A 214 7.09 -11.58 -4.70
N VAL A 215 6.78 -10.30 -4.64
CA VAL A 215 6.72 -9.41 -5.81
C VAL A 215 8.12 -9.17 -6.39
N VAL A 216 9.12 -8.92 -5.55
CA VAL A 216 10.50 -8.72 -5.99
C VAL A 216 11.02 -9.99 -6.67
N SER A 217 10.76 -11.17 -6.10
CA SER A 217 11.17 -12.45 -6.71
C SER A 217 10.56 -12.64 -8.10
N HIS A 218 9.31 -12.20 -8.33
CA HIS A 218 8.69 -12.22 -9.66
C HIS A 218 9.47 -11.39 -10.69
N PHE A 219 9.88 -10.17 -10.34
CA PHE A 219 10.62 -9.29 -11.25
C PHE A 219 12.10 -9.66 -11.42
N LEU A 220 12.64 -10.54 -10.57
CA LEU A 220 13.98 -11.12 -10.73
C LEU A 220 13.98 -12.37 -11.62
N GLN A 221 12.83 -13.00 -11.85
CA GLN A 221 12.74 -14.21 -12.68
C GLN A 221 12.97 -13.88 -14.16
N LYS A 222 13.69 -14.80 -14.86
CA LYS A 222 13.94 -14.68 -16.30
C LYS A 222 12.69 -14.77 -17.18
N THR A 223 11.60 -15.27 -16.64
CA THR A 223 10.29 -15.42 -17.31
C THR A 223 9.43 -14.16 -17.27
N SER A 224 9.79 -13.16 -16.46
CA SER A 224 9.08 -11.89 -16.43
C SER A 224 9.42 -11.04 -17.64
N ILE A 225 8.41 -10.41 -18.25
CA ILE A 225 8.55 -9.55 -19.44
C ILE A 225 9.31 -8.27 -19.08
N VAL A 226 8.97 -7.71 -17.93
CA VAL A 226 9.62 -6.53 -17.36
C VAL A 226 10.46 -7.01 -16.16
N ARG A 227 11.72 -6.64 -16.08
CA ARG A 227 12.66 -7.17 -15.08
C ARG A 227 13.38 -6.07 -14.33
N LEU A 228 13.71 -6.32 -13.08
CA LEU A 228 14.66 -5.47 -12.36
C LEU A 228 16.06 -5.70 -12.93
N GLN A 229 16.67 -4.62 -13.43
CA GLN A 229 18.03 -4.66 -13.99
C GLN A 229 19.00 -3.92 -13.09
N PRO A 230 20.25 -4.39 -12.93
CA PRO A 230 21.30 -3.64 -12.26
C PRO A 230 21.58 -2.33 -13.02
N GLY A 231 21.65 -1.20 -12.31
CA GLY A 231 21.87 0.11 -12.93
C GLY A 231 20.69 1.10 -12.80
N PHE A 232 19.71 0.82 -11.97
CA PHE A 232 18.52 1.65 -11.70
C PHE A 232 18.82 3.05 -11.09
N TRP A 233 20.08 3.38 -10.84
CA TRP A 233 20.50 4.68 -10.29
C TRP A 233 20.48 5.84 -11.31
N LYS A 234 20.39 5.55 -12.61
CA LYS A 234 20.36 6.59 -13.67
C LYS A 234 18.95 7.14 -13.84
N MET A 235 18.58 8.09 -13.02
CA MET A 235 17.25 8.72 -13.06
C MET A 235 17.11 9.66 -14.27
N LYS A 236 16.11 9.38 -15.13
CA LYS A 236 15.74 10.28 -16.24
C LYS A 236 14.61 11.21 -15.80
N LYS A 237 14.88 12.51 -15.76
CA LYS A 237 13.90 13.55 -15.36
C LYS A 237 12.57 13.44 -16.10
N ARG A 238 12.58 13.08 -17.38
CA ARG A 238 11.38 12.92 -18.21
C ARG A 238 10.46 11.81 -17.67
N ILE A 239 11.01 10.66 -17.29
CA ILE A 239 10.23 9.54 -16.75
C ILE A 239 9.67 9.91 -15.38
N ILE A 240 10.49 10.52 -14.52
CA ILE A 240 10.08 10.98 -13.19
C ILE A 240 8.92 11.96 -13.30
N SER A 241 9.05 13.00 -14.15
CA SER A 241 7.98 13.97 -14.37
C SER A 241 6.69 13.33 -14.87
N SER A 242 6.78 12.36 -15.78
CA SER A 242 5.61 11.64 -16.28
C SER A 242 4.94 10.79 -15.18
N ILE A 243 5.73 10.12 -14.33
CA ILE A 243 5.22 9.33 -13.20
C ILE A 243 4.43 10.25 -12.24
N PHE A 244 5.01 11.37 -11.83
CA PHE A 244 4.35 12.31 -10.93
C PHE A 244 3.12 12.96 -11.56
N SER A 245 3.18 13.35 -12.84
CA SER A 245 2.05 13.96 -13.53
C SER A 245 0.80 13.07 -13.55
N ILE A 246 0.97 11.77 -13.85
CA ILE A 246 -0.15 10.81 -13.88
C ILE A 246 -0.59 10.46 -12.46
N GLY A 247 0.36 10.27 -11.54
CA GLY A 247 0.07 9.89 -10.16
C GLY A 247 -0.53 10.99 -9.30
N MET A 248 -0.48 12.25 -9.76
CA MET A 248 -1.04 13.39 -9.02
C MET A 248 -2.56 13.30 -8.83
N SER A 249 -3.30 12.79 -9.81
CA SER A 249 -4.76 12.67 -9.71
C SER A 249 -5.20 11.75 -8.56
N PRO A 250 -4.78 10.48 -8.48
CA PRO A 250 -5.14 9.63 -7.35
C PRO A 250 -4.53 10.10 -6.02
N PHE A 251 -3.39 10.80 -6.05
CA PHE A 251 -2.83 11.43 -4.85
C PHE A 251 -3.78 12.45 -4.27
N LEU A 252 -4.26 13.41 -5.08
CA LEU A 252 -5.20 14.45 -4.64
C LEU A 252 -6.51 13.86 -4.10
N MET A 253 -7.01 12.77 -4.70
CA MET A 253 -8.18 12.07 -4.17
C MET A 253 -7.93 11.53 -2.74
N ASN A 254 -6.80 10.89 -2.50
CA ASN A 254 -6.45 10.37 -1.16
C ASN A 254 -6.22 11.50 -0.15
N VAL A 255 -5.57 12.61 -0.56
CA VAL A 255 -5.38 13.79 0.31
C VAL A 255 -6.71 14.41 0.69
N THR A 256 -7.65 14.52 -0.26
CA THR A 256 -9.00 15.03 0.02
C THR A 256 -9.72 14.15 1.05
N ALA A 257 -9.66 12.82 0.89
CA ALA A 257 -10.20 11.88 1.87
C ALA A 257 -9.56 12.07 3.26
N CYS A 258 -8.24 12.27 3.31
CA CYS A 258 -7.51 12.54 4.54
C CYS A 258 -8.01 13.82 5.25
N VAL A 259 -8.19 14.91 4.51
CA VAL A 259 -8.71 16.19 5.08
C VAL A 259 -10.10 16.00 5.69
N ILE A 260 -10.97 15.25 5.03
CA ILE A 260 -12.30 14.93 5.55
C ILE A 260 -12.19 14.19 6.89
N VAL A 261 -11.37 13.16 6.97
CA VAL A 261 -11.18 12.37 8.19
C VAL A 261 -10.60 13.22 9.33
N ILE A 262 -9.65 14.11 9.05
CA ILE A 262 -9.10 15.05 10.03
C ILE A 262 -10.20 15.96 10.61
N ILE A 263 -11.02 16.54 9.75
CA ILE A 263 -12.12 17.42 10.19
C ILE A 263 -13.12 16.66 11.05
N VAL A 264 -13.47 15.43 10.64
CA VAL A 264 -14.38 14.57 11.39
C VAL A 264 -13.79 14.20 12.75
N ASN A 265 -12.54 13.73 12.80
CA ASN A 265 -11.88 13.34 14.05
C ASN A 265 -11.78 14.51 15.03
N ASN A 266 -11.35 15.69 14.56
CA ASN A 266 -11.29 16.88 15.42
C ASN A 266 -12.67 17.34 15.93
N SER A 267 -13.70 17.20 15.10
CA SER A 267 -15.07 17.50 15.51
C SER A 267 -15.59 16.49 16.53
N LEU A 268 -15.36 15.19 16.31
CA LEU A 268 -15.74 14.14 17.24
C LEU A 268 -15.04 14.30 18.59
N GLN A 269 -13.73 14.61 18.58
CA GLN A 269 -12.98 14.86 19.80
C GLN A 269 -13.57 16.03 20.59
N ARG A 270 -13.88 17.14 19.91
CA ARG A 270 -14.39 18.34 20.54
C ARG A 270 -15.79 18.18 21.18
N TYR A 271 -16.67 17.39 20.56
CA TYR A 271 -18.06 17.25 20.96
C TYR A 271 -18.38 15.92 21.65
N GLY A 272 -17.62 14.86 21.42
CA GLY A 272 -17.90 13.50 21.91
C GLY A 272 -16.76 12.85 22.69
N GLY A 273 -15.58 13.49 22.76
CA GLY A 273 -14.40 12.93 23.42
C GLY A 273 -13.79 11.72 22.69
N ASP A 274 -12.79 11.09 23.34
CA ASP A 274 -11.99 10.01 22.74
C ASP A 274 -12.82 8.75 22.39
N MET A 275 -13.86 8.50 23.16
CA MET A 275 -14.77 7.35 22.90
C MET A 275 -15.57 7.50 21.62
N ALA A 276 -15.93 8.74 21.24
CA ALA A 276 -16.65 9.00 20.00
C ALA A 276 -15.77 8.86 18.73
N ILE A 277 -14.44 8.99 18.87
CA ILE A 277 -13.49 8.76 17.77
C ILE A 277 -13.35 7.26 17.49
N GLY A 278 -13.47 6.42 18.52
CA GLY A 278 -13.35 4.97 18.41
C GLY A 278 -14.63 4.23 18.00
N ALA A 279 -15.77 4.91 17.99
CA ALA A 279 -17.08 4.35 17.62
C ALA A 279 -17.35 4.49 16.13
#